data_3c0e3dda4e799420ede18f236c95c218
#
_entry.id   3c0e3dda4e799420ede18f236c95c218
#
_cell.length_a   1.000
_cell.length_b   1.000
_cell.length_c   1.000
_cell.angle_alpha   90.00
_cell.angle_beta   90.00
_cell.angle_gamma   90.00
#
_symmetry.space_group_name_H-M   'P 1'
#
loop_
_entity.id
_entity.type
_entity.pdbx_description
1 polymer ?
#
loop_
_entity_poly.entity_id
_entity_poly.type
_entity_poly.pdbx_seq_one_letter_code
_entity_poly.pdbx_strand_id
1 'polypeptide(L)'
;MSSEVPAQYRRVLSGMRPTGQLHLGHYHGVLKNWVDLQQEYKCYFFVADWHALTTHYEDPSIISNSVWDMVIDWLAAGVDHGLADLFIQSSIPEHAELHLLLSMMTPLGWLERVPSYKDQQEKLKEKDLATYGFLGYPLLQSADILMYKAGLVPVGADQVAHVELTREVARRFNYLYGREPDFEEKAEAAVKKMGKKNAKMFNKLRTSFQENGDQEALGVARALLEAQQNITVGDKERLFGYLEGTGRVVLPEPQALLTKASKMPGLDGQKMSKSYNNTIALRDAPDDVEKKLRTMPTDPARVRRTDPGDPAKCPVWQFHEVY
;
A
#
# COMPACT_ATOMS: atom_id res chain seq x y z
N MET A 1 1.88 12.26 -11.19
CA MET A 1 2.71 11.09 -10.77
C MET A 1 2.07 9.73 -11.11
N SER A 2 0.78 9.61 -11.45
CA SER A 2 0.15 8.32 -11.83
C SER A 2 0.32 7.91 -13.30
N SER A 3 1.01 8.71 -14.12
CA SER A 3 1.18 8.46 -15.55
C SER A 3 2.18 7.34 -15.88
N GLU A 4 2.98 6.89 -14.92
CA GLU A 4 4.01 5.86 -15.11
C GLU A 4 3.49 4.42 -14.93
N VAL A 5 2.34 4.24 -14.26
CA VAL A 5 1.75 2.91 -14.06
C VAL A 5 0.85 2.57 -15.24
N PRO A 6 1.11 1.45 -15.95
CA PRO A 6 0.25 0.97 -17.02
C PRO A 6 -1.22 0.89 -16.63
N ALA A 7 -2.15 1.25 -17.52
CA ALA A 7 -3.58 1.33 -17.22
C ALA A 7 -4.14 0.02 -16.61
N GLN A 8 -3.67 -1.13 -17.11
CA GLN A 8 -4.08 -2.45 -16.60
C GLN A 8 -3.65 -2.71 -15.14
N TYR A 9 -2.69 -1.95 -14.60
CA TYR A 9 -2.18 -2.05 -13.23
C TYR A 9 -2.57 -0.84 -12.37
N ARG A 10 -3.42 0.06 -12.86
CA ARG A 10 -3.98 1.18 -12.09
C ARG A 10 -5.04 0.68 -11.11
N ARG A 11 -4.62 -0.26 -10.27
CA ARG A 11 -5.39 -0.82 -9.17
C ARG A 11 -4.75 -0.37 -7.88
N VAL A 12 -5.57 -0.01 -6.92
CA VAL A 12 -5.14 0.37 -5.58
C VAL A 12 -5.41 -0.79 -4.63
N LEU A 13 -4.42 -1.17 -3.84
CA LEU A 13 -4.62 -2.07 -2.71
C LEU A 13 -4.20 -1.39 -1.42
N SER A 14 -5.03 -1.47 -0.41
CA SER A 14 -4.71 -1.02 0.94
C SER A 14 -5.42 -1.87 1.99
N GLY A 15 -4.75 -2.13 3.10
CA GLY A 15 -5.29 -2.93 4.20
C GLY A 15 -5.13 -2.23 5.54
N MET A 16 -6.01 -2.60 6.49
CA MET A 16 -5.96 -2.11 7.86
C MET A 16 -6.07 -3.27 8.83
N ARG A 17 -5.20 -3.28 9.87
CA ARG A 17 -5.19 -4.33 10.89
C ARG A 17 -6.34 -4.15 11.89
N PRO A 18 -7.16 -5.18 12.16
CA PRO A 18 -8.26 -5.13 13.11
C PRO A 18 -7.75 -5.24 14.56
N THR A 19 -7.24 -4.15 15.10
CA THR A 19 -6.66 -4.06 16.45
C THR A 19 -7.41 -3.08 17.34
N GLY A 20 -8.74 -3.18 17.41
CA GLY A 20 -9.62 -2.33 18.20
C GLY A 20 -10.18 -1.14 17.43
N GLN A 21 -10.91 -0.28 18.11
CA GLN A 21 -11.66 0.84 17.53
C GLN A 21 -10.79 1.77 16.69
N LEU A 22 -11.37 2.31 15.61
CA LEU A 22 -10.74 3.35 14.81
C LEU A 22 -10.86 4.71 15.50
N HIS A 23 -9.90 5.59 15.24
CA HIS A 23 -9.84 6.93 15.79
C HIS A 23 -9.57 7.98 14.69
N LEU A 24 -9.65 9.26 15.04
CA LEU A 24 -9.49 10.36 14.07
C LEU A 24 -8.19 10.27 13.24
N GLY A 25 -7.11 9.74 13.83
CA GLY A 25 -5.87 9.51 13.08
C GLY A 25 -6.02 8.50 11.94
N HIS A 26 -6.89 7.47 12.06
CA HIS A 26 -7.21 6.56 10.96
C HIS A 26 -8.10 7.23 9.91
N TYR A 27 -9.06 8.03 10.36
CA TYR A 27 -9.95 8.75 9.46
C TYR A 27 -9.16 9.70 8.55
N HIS A 28 -8.38 10.62 9.13
CA HIS A 28 -7.62 11.60 8.35
C HIS A 28 -6.41 11.02 7.64
N GLY A 29 -5.76 10.01 8.23
CA GLY A 29 -4.56 9.40 7.65
C GLY A 29 -4.84 8.37 6.55
N VAL A 30 -6.01 7.70 6.60
CA VAL A 30 -6.29 6.58 5.69
C VAL A 30 -7.67 6.70 5.05
N LEU A 31 -8.77 6.73 5.83
CA LEU A 31 -10.12 6.55 5.29
C LEU A 31 -10.52 7.67 4.32
N LYS A 32 -10.21 8.91 4.65
CA LYS A 32 -10.47 10.06 3.76
C LYS A 32 -9.79 9.88 2.40
N ASN A 33 -8.55 9.41 2.40
CA ASN A 33 -7.83 9.12 1.16
C ASN A 33 -8.44 7.92 0.39
N TRP A 34 -8.95 6.89 1.09
CA TRP A 34 -9.63 5.77 0.44
C TRP A 34 -10.91 6.22 -0.27
N VAL A 35 -11.69 7.12 0.35
CA VAL A 35 -12.90 7.71 -0.23
C VAL A 35 -12.57 8.48 -1.51
N ASP A 36 -11.46 9.19 -1.54
CA ASP A 36 -11.03 9.90 -2.75
C ASP A 36 -10.53 8.92 -3.83
N LEU A 37 -9.70 7.95 -3.46
CA LEU A 37 -9.11 6.98 -4.40
C LEU A 37 -10.15 6.08 -5.07
N GLN A 38 -11.22 5.68 -4.38
CA GLN A 38 -12.28 4.84 -4.97
C GLN A 38 -13.03 5.52 -6.12
N GLN A 39 -12.96 6.86 -6.25
CA GLN A 39 -13.58 7.60 -7.35
C GLN A 39 -12.76 7.53 -8.65
N GLU A 40 -11.45 7.26 -8.55
CA GLU A 40 -10.52 7.32 -9.67
C GLU A 40 -9.97 5.96 -10.08
N TYR A 41 -9.88 5.02 -9.11
CA TYR A 41 -9.20 3.74 -9.29
C TYR A 41 -10.09 2.55 -8.92
N LYS A 42 -9.79 1.40 -9.50
CA LYS A 42 -10.31 0.12 -8.98
C LYS A 42 -9.58 -0.17 -7.67
N CYS A 43 -10.32 -0.07 -6.57
CA CYS A 43 -9.79 -0.20 -5.22
C CYS A 43 -10.13 -1.55 -4.59
N TYR A 44 -9.17 -2.10 -3.86
CA TYR A 44 -9.24 -3.29 -3.04
C TYR A 44 -8.87 -2.91 -1.62
N PHE A 45 -9.84 -2.89 -0.70
CA PHE A 45 -9.62 -2.55 0.70
C PHE A 45 -9.89 -3.76 1.58
N PHE A 46 -8.96 -4.12 2.43
CA PHE A 46 -9.09 -5.36 3.17
C PHE A 46 -8.76 -5.24 4.66
N VAL A 47 -9.43 -6.09 5.42
CA VAL A 47 -9.13 -6.32 6.83
C VAL A 47 -7.92 -7.25 6.90
N ALA A 48 -6.79 -6.73 7.36
CA ALA A 48 -5.52 -7.43 7.42
C ALA A 48 -5.39 -8.22 8.74
N ASP A 49 -6.23 -9.24 8.88
CA ASP A 49 -6.34 -10.04 10.10
C ASP A 49 -5.11 -10.95 10.32
N TRP A 50 -4.54 -11.55 9.28
CA TRP A 50 -3.29 -12.31 9.41
C TRP A 50 -2.10 -11.40 9.76
N HIS A 51 -2.06 -10.17 9.22
CA HIS A 51 -1.05 -9.19 9.67
C HIS A 51 -1.22 -8.81 11.15
N ALA A 52 -2.45 -8.68 11.63
CA ALA A 52 -2.70 -8.44 13.04
C ALA A 52 -2.24 -9.63 13.90
N LEU A 53 -2.45 -10.85 13.41
CA LEU A 53 -2.07 -12.08 14.11
C LEU A 53 -0.57 -12.17 14.37
N THR A 54 0.29 -11.60 13.53
CA THR A 54 1.76 -11.61 13.73
C THR A 54 2.21 -10.99 15.06
N THR A 55 1.40 -10.11 15.63
CA THR A 55 1.66 -9.43 16.93
C THR A 55 0.64 -9.75 18.02
N HIS A 56 -0.40 -10.53 17.70
CA HIS A 56 -1.48 -10.92 18.61
C HIS A 56 -1.76 -12.43 18.56
N TYR A 57 -0.73 -13.25 18.29
CA TYR A 57 -0.87 -14.69 18.16
C TYR A 57 -1.17 -15.38 19.48
N GLU A 58 -0.78 -14.79 20.62
CA GLU A 58 -1.05 -15.33 21.96
C GLU A 58 -2.52 -15.11 22.39
N ASP A 59 -3.12 -13.98 21.99
CA ASP A 59 -4.54 -13.69 22.20
C ASP A 59 -5.14 -13.04 20.95
N PRO A 60 -5.76 -13.82 20.07
CA PRO A 60 -6.37 -13.32 18.84
C PRO A 60 -7.78 -12.74 19.03
N SER A 61 -8.33 -12.73 20.25
CA SER A 61 -9.71 -12.30 20.53
C SER A 61 -9.99 -10.87 20.08
N ILE A 62 -9.00 -9.97 20.20
CA ILE A 62 -9.12 -8.57 19.75
C ILE A 62 -9.34 -8.49 18.24
N ILE A 63 -8.74 -9.41 17.47
CA ILE A 63 -8.86 -9.43 16.01
C ILE A 63 -10.31 -9.73 15.65
N SER A 64 -10.85 -10.85 16.11
CA SER A 64 -12.21 -11.28 15.81
C SER A 64 -13.25 -10.23 16.20
N ASN A 65 -13.08 -9.62 17.37
CA ASN A 65 -13.99 -8.60 17.88
C ASN A 65 -13.92 -7.27 17.09
N SER A 66 -12.79 -6.98 16.46
CA SER A 66 -12.57 -5.70 15.78
C SER A 66 -12.92 -5.71 14.29
N VAL A 67 -13.07 -6.86 13.65
CA VAL A 67 -13.30 -6.98 12.20
C VAL A 67 -14.55 -6.21 11.77
N TRP A 68 -15.70 -6.54 12.38
CA TRP A 68 -16.97 -5.94 12.01
C TRP A 68 -17.04 -4.46 12.38
N ASP A 69 -16.53 -4.10 13.56
CA ASP A 69 -16.46 -2.71 13.98
C ASP A 69 -15.69 -1.86 12.99
N MET A 70 -14.57 -2.36 12.51
CA MET A 70 -13.73 -1.66 11.55
C MET A 70 -14.41 -1.50 10.19
N VAL A 71 -15.08 -2.53 9.67
CA VAL A 71 -15.81 -2.44 8.39
C VAL A 71 -16.99 -1.48 8.50
N ILE A 72 -17.72 -1.48 9.63
CA ILE A 72 -18.79 -0.50 9.87
C ILE A 72 -18.24 0.93 9.87
N ASP A 73 -17.10 1.17 10.51
CA ASP A 73 -16.44 2.47 10.51
C ASP A 73 -16.00 2.91 9.10
N TRP A 74 -15.52 1.99 8.26
CA TRP A 74 -15.19 2.29 6.87
C TRP A 74 -16.40 2.76 6.07
N LEU A 75 -17.50 2.01 6.16
CA LEU A 75 -18.76 2.35 5.47
C LEU A 75 -19.31 3.69 5.97
N ALA A 76 -19.29 3.91 7.29
CA ALA A 76 -19.72 5.17 7.90
C ALA A 76 -18.84 6.37 7.48
N ALA A 77 -17.55 6.14 7.23
CA ALA A 77 -16.63 7.16 6.74
C ALA A 77 -16.78 7.48 5.23
N GLY A 78 -17.60 6.72 4.50
CA GLY A 78 -17.88 6.95 3.08
C GLY A 78 -17.18 6.00 2.11
N VAL A 79 -16.55 4.93 2.61
CA VAL A 79 -16.08 3.84 1.73
C VAL A 79 -17.30 3.13 1.16
N ASP A 80 -17.40 3.06 -0.16
CA ASP A 80 -18.55 2.51 -0.88
C ASP A 80 -18.22 1.14 -1.49
N HIS A 81 -18.90 0.11 -1.02
CA HIS A 81 -18.74 -1.26 -1.54
C HIS A 81 -19.20 -1.44 -3.00
N GLY A 82 -19.90 -0.46 -3.58
CA GLY A 82 -20.22 -0.41 -5.01
C GLY A 82 -19.07 0.07 -5.88
N LEU A 83 -18.11 0.81 -5.28
CA LEU A 83 -16.94 1.37 -5.96
C LEU A 83 -15.65 0.61 -5.65
N ALA A 84 -15.54 0.01 -4.46
CA ALA A 84 -14.37 -0.72 -4.00
C ALA A 84 -14.74 -2.13 -3.56
N ASP A 85 -13.84 -3.11 -3.79
CA ASP A 85 -13.98 -4.45 -3.25
C ASP A 85 -13.49 -4.47 -1.79
N LEU A 86 -14.37 -4.87 -0.87
CA LEU A 86 -14.08 -4.97 0.55
C LEU A 86 -14.02 -6.45 0.96
N PHE A 87 -12.96 -6.87 1.63
CA PHE A 87 -12.81 -8.28 2.04
C PHE A 87 -11.95 -8.45 3.29
N ILE A 88 -12.00 -9.64 3.86
CA ILE A 88 -11.14 -10.07 4.96
C ILE A 88 -10.01 -10.93 4.35
N GLN A 89 -8.76 -10.64 4.68
CA GLN A 89 -7.58 -11.31 4.14
C GLN A 89 -7.67 -12.84 4.28
N SER A 90 -8.02 -13.35 5.46
CA SER A 90 -8.11 -14.79 5.72
C SER A 90 -9.26 -15.48 4.98
N SER A 91 -10.22 -14.76 4.43
CA SER A 91 -11.29 -15.34 3.61
C SER A 91 -10.84 -15.69 2.19
N ILE A 92 -9.62 -15.29 1.81
CA ILE A 92 -9.03 -15.53 0.49
C ILE A 92 -7.68 -16.24 0.69
N PRO A 93 -7.68 -17.59 0.72
CA PRO A 93 -6.49 -18.38 1.06
C PRO A 93 -5.32 -18.17 0.10
N GLU A 94 -5.55 -17.69 -1.11
CA GLU A 94 -4.54 -17.40 -2.12
C GLU A 94 -3.48 -16.40 -1.65
N HIS A 95 -3.79 -15.54 -0.68
CA HIS A 95 -2.79 -14.68 -0.02
C HIS A 95 -1.69 -15.52 0.64
N ALA A 96 -2.08 -16.56 1.38
CA ALA A 96 -1.14 -17.48 2.02
C ALA A 96 -0.42 -18.37 1.01
N GLU A 97 -1.11 -18.82 -0.04
CA GLU A 97 -0.52 -19.64 -1.10
C GLU A 97 0.57 -18.86 -1.85
N LEU A 98 0.27 -17.63 -2.28
CA LEU A 98 1.25 -16.78 -2.95
C LEU A 98 2.40 -16.41 -2.00
N HIS A 99 2.12 -16.09 -0.73
CA HIS A 99 3.17 -15.85 0.26
C HIS A 99 4.12 -17.04 0.38
N LEU A 100 3.59 -18.26 0.47
CA LEU A 100 4.40 -19.47 0.51
C LEU A 100 5.29 -19.62 -0.72
N LEU A 101 4.74 -19.43 -1.93
CA LEU A 101 5.50 -19.51 -3.18
C LEU A 101 6.60 -18.43 -3.26
N LEU A 102 6.29 -17.20 -2.89
CA LEU A 102 7.28 -16.13 -2.84
C LEU A 102 8.38 -16.39 -1.81
N SER A 103 8.06 -17.04 -0.69
CA SER A 103 9.05 -17.38 0.34
C SER A 103 10.15 -18.32 -0.14
N MET A 104 9.86 -19.18 -1.14
CA MET A 104 10.83 -20.10 -1.72
C MET A 104 11.95 -19.41 -2.50
N MET A 105 11.71 -18.19 -2.96
CA MET A 105 12.66 -17.47 -3.79
C MET A 105 13.22 -16.18 -3.17
N THR A 106 12.64 -15.71 -2.05
CA THR A 106 13.02 -14.44 -1.43
C THR A 106 14.21 -14.63 -0.48
N PRO A 107 15.35 -13.95 -0.69
CA PRO A 107 16.49 -14.03 0.21
C PRO A 107 16.14 -13.49 1.61
N LEU A 108 16.53 -14.22 2.66
CA LEU A 108 16.28 -13.86 4.05
C LEU A 108 16.81 -12.46 4.39
N GLY A 109 18.00 -12.10 3.92
CA GLY A 109 18.59 -10.79 4.16
C GLY A 109 17.82 -9.61 3.56
N TRP A 110 16.85 -9.83 2.68
CA TRP A 110 15.94 -8.77 2.23
C TRP A 110 14.94 -8.42 3.32
N LEU A 111 14.43 -9.41 4.03
CA LEU A 111 13.45 -9.23 5.12
C LEU A 111 14.11 -8.60 6.35
N GLU A 112 15.31 -9.05 6.71
CA GLU A 112 16.09 -8.54 7.85
C GLU A 112 16.49 -7.07 7.70
N ARG A 113 16.58 -6.56 6.46
CA ARG A 113 16.94 -5.17 6.18
C ARG A 113 15.77 -4.20 6.18
N VAL A 114 14.52 -4.69 6.26
CA VAL A 114 13.36 -3.80 6.33
C VAL A 114 13.39 -3.02 7.65
N PRO A 115 13.47 -1.68 7.61
CA PRO A 115 13.70 -0.87 8.83
C PRO A 115 12.64 -1.09 9.92
N SER A 116 11.38 -1.26 9.51
CA SER A 116 10.27 -1.47 10.44
C SER A 116 10.39 -2.77 11.28
N TYR A 117 11.12 -3.77 10.81
CA TYR A 117 11.37 -5.00 11.57
C TYR A 117 12.15 -4.68 12.86
N LYS A 118 13.24 -3.96 12.75
CA LYS A 118 14.09 -3.55 13.88
C LYS A 118 13.36 -2.58 14.80
N ASP A 119 12.71 -1.56 14.23
CA ASP A 119 11.97 -0.55 14.99
C ASP A 119 10.83 -1.15 15.82
N GLN A 120 10.14 -2.17 15.29
CA GLN A 120 9.05 -2.83 16.01
C GLN A 120 9.57 -3.76 17.09
N GLN A 121 10.68 -4.47 16.88
CA GLN A 121 11.33 -5.25 17.93
C GLN A 121 11.73 -4.37 19.13
N GLU A 122 12.23 -3.15 18.86
CA GLU A 122 12.59 -2.21 19.92
C GLU A 122 11.37 -1.66 20.67
N LYS A 123 10.26 -1.39 19.95
CA LYS A 123 9.03 -0.82 20.54
C LYS A 123 8.17 -1.82 21.30
N LEU A 124 8.24 -3.10 20.94
CA LEU A 124 7.40 -4.16 21.48
C LEU A 124 8.22 -5.19 22.26
N LYS A 125 9.20 -4.72 23.06
CA LYS A 125 10.10 -5.57 23.84
C LYS A 125 9.40 -6.54 24.81
N GLU A 126 8.15 -6.26 25.17
CA GLU A 126 7.34 -7.11 26.04
C GLU A 126 6.73 -8.33 25.31
N LYS A 127 6.78 -8.33 23.97
CA LYS A 127 6.28 -9.43 23.14
C LYS A 127 7.44 -10.19 22.52
N ASP A 128 7.36 -11.53 22.50
CA ASP A 128 8.29 -12.33 21.71
C ASP A 128 7.97 -12.21 20.23
N LEU A 129 8.65 -11.29 19.56
CA LEU A 129 8.53 -11.04 18.12
C LEU A 129 9.61 -11.76 17.30
N ALA A 130 10.44 -12.59 17.93
CA ALA A 130 11.43 -13.40 17.23
C ALA A 130 10.80 -14.61 16.54
N THR A 131 9.64 -14.42 15.92
CA THR A 131 8.90 -15.44 15.20
C THR A 131 9.08 -15.32 13.70
N TYR A 132 8.98 -16.46 12.98
CA TYR A 132 9.00 -16.48 11.52
C TYR A 132 7.88 -15.59 10.92
N GLY A 133 6.68 -15.65 11.49
CA GLY A 133 5.55 -14.84 11.02
C GLY A 133 5.82 -13.34 11.10
N PHE A 134 6.50 -12.90 12.16
CA PHE A 134 6.87 -11.50 12.30
C PHE A 134 8.01 -11.07 11.36
N LEU A 135 9.01 -11.94 11.13
CA LEU A 135 10.04 -11.68 10.13
C LEU A 135 9.46 -11.70 8.71
N GLY A 136 8.50 -12.60 8.46
CA GLY A 136 7.90 -12.83 7.14
C GLY A 136 6.78 -11.87 6.75
N TYR A 137 6.28 -11.03 7.68
CA TYR A 137 5.12 -10.18 7.38
C TYR A 137 5.32 -9.20 6.20
N PRO A 138 6.51 -8.65 5.91
CA PRO A 138 6.68 -7.80 4.74
C PRO A 138 6.53 -8.57 3.42
N LEU A 139 6.84 -9.87 3.43
CA LEU A 139 6.62 -10.73 2.28
C LEU A 139 5.15 -11.12 2.12
N LEU A 140 4.41 -11.31 3.23
CA LEU A 140 2.95 -11.46 3.18
C LEU A 140 2.30 -10.21 2.58
N GLN A 141 2.74 -9.02 2.97
CA GLN A 141 2.29 -7.76 2.37
C GLN A 141 2.62 -7.68 0.87
N SER A 142 3.77 -8.20 0.46
CA SER A 142 4.13 -8.32 -0.96
C SER A 142 3.17 -9.26 -1.70
N ALA A 143 2.80 -10.39 -1.10
CA ALA A 143 1.81 -11.30 -1.68
C ALA A 143 0.44 -10.62 -1.83
N ASP A 144 -0.02 -9.91 -0.80
CA ASP A 144 -1.28 -9.15 -0.84
C ASP A 144 -1.32 -8.19 -2.04
N ILE A 145 -0.26 -7.42 -2.24
CA ILE A 145 -0.17 -6.43 -3.32
C ILE A 145 -0.11 -7.09 -4.70
N LEU A 146 0.76 -8.08 -4.84
CA LEU A 146 1.08 -8.69 -6.13
C LEU A 146 -0.05 -9.59 -6.65
N MET A 147 -0.83 -10.23 -5.77
CA MET A 147 -1.94 -11.09 -6.15
C MET A 147 -3.01 -10.34 -6.94
N TYR A 148 -3.32 -9.11 -6.56
CA TYR A 148 -4.28 -8.25 -7.27
C TYR A 148 -3.66 -7.48 -8.43
N LYS A 149 -2.36 -7.66 -8.69
CA LYS A 149 -1.60 -6.86 -9.66
C LYS A 149 -1.80 -5.36 -9.41
N ALA A 150 -1.82 -4.98 -8.12
CA ALA A 150 -2.00 -3.59 -7.73
C ALA A 150 -0.72 -2.81 -8.02
N GLY A 151 -0.80 -1.88 -8.96
CA GLY A 151 0.32 -1.01 -9.31
C GLY A 151 0.45 0.22 -8.41
N LEU A 152 -0.53 0.47 -7.54
CA LEU A 152 -0.59 1.65 -6.68
C LEU A 152 -0.89 1.24 -5.24
N VAL A 153 -0.05 1.66 -4.30
CA VAL A 153 -0.20 1.32 -2.88
C VAL A 153 -0.15 2.62 -2.05
N PRO A 154 -1.28 3.08 -1.49
CA PRO A 154 -1.31 4.26 -0.63
C PRO A 154 -0.63 3.93 0.71
N VAL A 155 0.45 4.63 1.01
CA VAL A 155 1.27 4.40 2.20
C VAL A 155 1.79 5.71 2.80
N GLY A 156 2.03 5.68 4.11
CA GLY A 156 2.86 6.68 4.78
C GLY A 156 4.35 6.51 4.41
N ALA A 157 5.13 7.54 4.66
CA ALA A 157 6.57 7.54 4.34
C ALA A 157 7.35 6.39 5.01
N ASP A 158 6.90 5.94 6.18
CA ASP A 158 7.47 4.82 6.94
C ASP A 158 7.25 3.45 6.29
N GLN A 159 6.30 3.33 5.37
CA GLN A 159 5.95 2.08 4.68
C GLN A 159 6.52 1.98 3.25
N VAL A 160 7.22 3.01 2.78
CA VAL A 160 7.81 3.00 1.43
C VAL A 160 8.78 1.83 1.24
N ALA A 161 9.56 1.49 2.28
CA ALA A 161 10.50 0.37 2.24
C ALA A 161 9.82 -0.98 1.97
N HIS A 162 8.58 -1.18 2.41
CA HIS A 162 7.81 -2.40 2.12
C HIS A 162 7.37 -2.46 0.65
N VAL A 163 7.00 -1.32 0.07
CA VAL A 163 6.66 -1.24 -1.36
C VAL A 163 7.90 -1.51 -2.21
N GLU A 164 9.06 -0.99 -1.82
CA GLU A 164 10.32 -1.28 -2.50
C GLU A 164 10.70 -2.77 -2.40
N LEU A 165 10.54 -3.40 -1.24
CA LEU A 165 10.71 -4.84 -1.11
C LEU A 165 9.78 -5.59 -2.08
N THR A 166 8.51 -5.18 -2.17
CA THR A 166 7.53 -5.79 -3.07
C THR A 166 7.97 -5.67 -4.53
N ARG A 167 8.56 -4.54 -4.92
CA ARG A 167 9.12 -4.34 -6.26
C ARG A 167 10.28 -5.30 -6.55
N GLU A 168 11.20 -5.45 -5.59
CA GLU A 168 12.32 -6.40 -5.73
C GLU A 168 11.82 -7.85 -5.84
N VAL A 169 10.81 -8.22 -5.05
CA VAL A 169 10.16 -9.55 -5.12
C VAL A 169 9.53 -9.77 -6.50
N ALA A 170 8.80 -8.78 -7.03
CA ALA A 170 8.19 -8.84 -8.36
C ALA A 170 9.26 -8.99 -9.47
N ARG A 171 10.32 -8.20 -9.42
CA ARG A 171 11.46 -8.29 -10.37
C ARG A 171 12.09 -9.68 -10.36
N ARG A 172 12.38 -10.21 -9.16
CA ARG A 172 12.96 -11.53 -9.01
C ARG A 172 12.04 -12.63 -9.52
N PHE A 173 10.74 -12.54 -9.23
CA PHE A 173 9.74 -13.46 -9.77
C PHE A 173 9.71 -13.42 -11.30
N ASN A 174 9.61 -12.25 -11.89
CA ASN A 174 9.59 -12.08 -13.34
C ASN A 174 10.90 -12.56 -14.00
N TYR A 175 12.05 -12.34 -13.35
CA TYR A 175 13.33 -12.84 -13.81
C TYR A 175 13.39 -14.37 -13.83
N LEU A 176 12.89 -15.03 -12.80
CA LEU A 176 12.94 -16.50 -12.67
C LEU A 176 11.89 -17.19 -13.54
N TYR A 177 10.68 -16.65 -13.60
CA TYR A 177 9.50 -17.32 -14.16
C TYR A 177 8.91 -16.63 -15.38
N GLY A 178 9.31 -15.42 -15.68
CA GLY A 178 8.85 -14.67 -16.86
C GLY A 178 9.54 -15.10 -18.17
N ARG A 179 10.66 -15.82 -18.09
CA ARG A 179 11.37 -16.34 -19.26
C ARG A 179 10.76 -17.67 -19.68
N GLU A 180 9.81 -17.62 -20.59
CA GLU A 180 9.27 -18.81 -21.24
C GLU A 180 10.18 -19.29 -22.38
N PRO A 181 10.18 -20.59 -22.72
CA PRO A 181 10.85 -21.07 -23.94
C PRO A 181 10.39 -20.28 -25.16
N ASP A 182 11.33 -19.93 -26.05
CA ASP A 182 11.08 -19.18 -27.27
C ASP A 182 10.49 -17.77 -27.02
N PHE A 183 10.83 -17.14 -25.87
CA PHE A 183 10.28 -15.85 -25.47
C PHE A 183 10.47 -14.78 -26.55
N GLU A 184 11.66 -14.68 -27.13
CA GLU A 184 11.97 -13.67 -28.15
C GLU A 184 11.17 -13.90 -29.44
N GLU A 185 11.08 -15.12 -29.92
CA GLU A 185 10.27 -15.48 -31.09
C GLU A 185 8.79 -15.17 -30.88
N LYS A 186 8.26 -15.49 -29.69
CA LYS A 186 6.89 -15.19 -29.32
C LYS A 186 6.65 -13.69 -29.18
N ALA A 187 7.64 -12.93 -28.67
CA ALA A 187 7.57 -11.48 -28.57
C ALA A 187 7.56 -10.83 -29.96
N GLU A 188 8.43 -11.27 -30.86
CA GLU A 188 8.44 -10.79 -32.24
C GLU A 188 7.13 -11.11 -32.97
N ALA A 189 6.57 -12.30 -32.73
CA ALA A 189 5.26 -12.66 -33.28
C ALA A 189 4.16 -11.73 -32.74
N ALA A 190 4.22 -11.37 -31.44
CA ALA A 190 3.29 -10.41 -30.85
C ALA A 190 3.47 -8.99 -31.41
N VAL A 191 4.72 -8.55 -31.67
CA VAL A 191 4.99 -7.27 -32.34
C VAL A 191 4.33 -7.23 -33.73
N LYS A 192 4.39 -8.32 -34.48
CA LYS A 192 3.76 -8.38 -35.82
C LYS A 192 2.25 -8.19 -35.77
N LYS A 193 1.58 -8.68 -34.68
CA LYS A 193 0.13 -8.51 -34.48
C LYS A 193 -0.28 -7.04 -34.27
N MET A 194 0.63 -6.16 -33.85
CA MET A 194 0.36 -4.71 -33.70
C MET A 194 0.15 -3.99 -35.04
N GLY A 195 0.44 -4.65 -36.17
CA GLY A 195 0.41 -4.06 -37.52
C GLY A 195 1.70 -3.30 -37.86
N LYS A 196 1.99 -3.17 -39.14
CA LYS A 196 3.30 -2.67 -39.66
C LYS A 196 3.74 -1.31 -39.08
N LYS A 197 2.81 -0.36 -38.96
CA LYS A 197 3.11 1.00 -38.45
C LYS A 197 3.51 0.97 -36.96
N ASN A 198 2.70 0.33 -36.15
CA ASN A 198 2.93 0.24 -34.70
C ASN A 198 4.15 -0.63 -34.40
N ALA A 199 4.34 -1.73 -35.08
CA ALA A 199 5.52 -2.59 -34.96
C ALA A 199 6.82 -1.83 -35.22
N LYS A 200 6.88 -1.03 -36.32
CA LYS A 200 8.05 -0.19 -36.64
C LYS A 200 8.32 0.85 -35.60
N MET A 201 7.26 1.50 -35.06
CA MET A 201 7.37 2.50 -34.02
C MET A 201 7.85 1.86 -32.71
N PHE A 202 7.25 0.75 -32.29
CA PHE A 202 7.63 0.00 -31.10
C PHE A 202 9.11 -0.41 -31.11
N ASN A 203 9.58 -1.02 -32.23
CA ASN A 203 10.98 -1.44 -32.35
C ASN A 203 11.95 -0.25 -32.25
N LYS A 204 11.62 0.90 -32.89
CA LYS A 204 12.45 2.11 -32.76
C LYS A 204 12.55 2.60 -31.32
N LEU A 205 11.42 2.65 -30.61
CA LEU A 205 11.34 3.10 -29.22
C LEU A 205 12.08 2.12 -28.28
N ARG A 206 11.90 0.80 -28.50
CA ARG A 206 12.62 -0.25 -27.76
C ARG A 206 14.13 -0.10 -27.93
N THR A 207 14.63 0.06 -29.15
CA THR A 207 16.06 0.28 -29.41
C THR A 207 16.56 1.54 -28.71
N SER A 208 15.83 2.67 -28.81
CA SER A 208 16.21 3.91 -28.13
C SER A 208 16.31 3.73 -26.61
N PHE A 209 15.37 3.02 -26.02
CA PHE A 209 15.41 2.74 -24.58
C PHE A 209 16.54 1.78 -24.21
N GLN A 210 16.68 0.64 -24.90
CA GLN A 210 17.65 -0.40 -24.53
C GLN A 210 19.11 0.02 -24.79
N GLU A 211 19.38 0.82 -25.81
CA GLU A 211 20.74 1.25 -26.15
C GLU A 211 21.14 2.56 -25.43
N ASN A 212 20.21 3.49 -25.24
CA ASN A 212 20.50 4.83 -24.74
C ASN A 212 19.87 5.13 -23.38
N GLY A 213 19.08 4.23 -22.80
CA GLY A 213 18.36 4.47 -21.53
C GLY A 213 17.26 5.53 -21.64
N ASP A 214 16.72 5.79 -22.83
CA ASP A 214 15.76 6.85 -23.13
C ASP A 214 14.41 6.59 -22.43
N GLN A 215 14.17 7.30 -21.33
CA GLN A 215 12.96 7.17 -20.51
C GLN A 215 11.71 7.72 -21.21
N GLU A 216 11.86 8.71 -22.09
CA GLU A 216 10.74 9.24 -22.88
C GLU A 216 10.29 8.19 -23.91
N ALA A 217 11.24 7.54 -24.60
CA ALA A 217 10.95 6.43 -25.49
C ALA A 217 10.26 5.26 -24.78
N LEU A 218 10.68 4.94 -23.56
CA LEU A 218 10.03 3.93 -22.71
C LEU A 218 8.56 4.29 -22.44
N GLY A 219 8.29 5.54 -22.01
CA GLY A 219 6.94 6.02 -21.71
C GLY A 219 6.03 5.97 -22.94
N VAL A 220 6.52 6.42 -24.10
CA VAL A 220 5.77 6.38 -25.37
C VAL A 220 5.51 4.93 -25.83
N ALA A 221 6.48 4.03 -25.67
CA ALA A 221 6.33 2.62 -26.04
C ALA A 221 5.30 1.91 -25.13
N ARG A 222 5.30 2.20 -23.83
CA ARG A 222 4.30 1.68 -22.89
C ARG A 222 2.89 2.15 -23.27
N ALA A 223 2.69 3.45 -23.53
CA ALA A 223 1.42 3.98 -23.98
C ALA A 223 0.95 3.35 -25.31
N LEU A 224 1.88 3.12 -26.25
CA LEU A 224 1.59 2.43 -27.52
C LEU A 224 1.09 1.00 -27.28
N LEU A 225 1.69 0.25 -26.35
CA LEU A 225 1.26 -1.12 -25.99
C LEU A 225 -0.11 -1.12 -25.33
N GLU A 226 -0.38 -0.16 -24.43
CA GLU A 226 -1.68 -0.03 -23.75
C GLU A 226 -2.82 0.22 -24.74
N ALA A 227 -2.59 1.06 -25.71
CA ALA A 227 -3.57 1.41 -26.76
C ALA A 227 -3.90 0.25 -27.72
N GLN A 228 -3.11 -0.86 -27.72
CA GLN A 228 -3.37 -1.99 -28.59
C GLN A 228 -4.59 -2.80 -28.12
N GLN A 229 -5.58 -2.93 -29.00
CA GLN A 229 -6.79 -3.75 -28.77
C GLN A 229 -6.72 -5.13 -29.43
N ASN A 230 -5.83 -5.31 -30.40
CA ASN A 230 -5.75 -6.52 -31.25
C ASN A 230 -4.75 -7.56 -30.73
N ILE A 231 -4.22 -7.40 -29.53
CA ILE A 231 -3.29 -8.33 -28.90
C ILE A 231 -3.87 -8.85 -27.58
N THR A 232 -3.57 -10.11 -27.26
CA THR A 232 -4.03 -10.72 -26.00
C THR A 232 -3.32 -10.11 -24.79
N VAL A 233 -3.91 -10.30 -23.59
CA VAL A 233 -3.26 -9.88 -22.34
C VAL A 233 -1.87 -10.52 -22.20
N GLY A 234 -1.73 -11.81 -22.52
CA GLY A 234 -0.44 -12.51 -22.48
C GLY A 234 0.58 -11.97 -23.48
N ASP A 235 0.14 -11.54 -24.66
CA ASP A 235 1.02 -10.86 -25.62
C ASP A 235 1.45 -9.47 -25.11
N LYS A 236 0.54 -8.71 -24.47
CA LYS A 236 0.88 -7.41 -23.84
C LYS A 236 1.94 -7.58 -22.76
N GLU A 237 1.72 -8.49 -21.83
CA GLU A 237 2.68 -8.78 -20.74
C GLU A 237 4.05 -9.18 -21.30
N ARG A 238 4.06 -9.98 -22.36
CA ARG A 238 5.31 -10.37 -23.07
C ARG A 238 6.00 -9.17 -23.70
N LEU A 239 5.25 -8.29 -24.38
CA LEU A 239 5.79 -7.11 -25.02
C LEU A 239 6.32 -6.07 -24.04
N PHE A 240 5.73 -5.91 -22.87
CA PHE A 240 6.30 -5.08 -21.80
C PHE A 240 7.67 -5.61 -21.35
N GLY A 241 7.79 -6.92 -21.10
CA GLY A 241 9.07 -7.53 -20.76
C GLY A 241 10.09 -7.41 -21.90
N TYR A 242 9.66 -7.63 -23.15
CA TYR A 242 10.50 -7.49 -24.34
C TYR A 242 11.00 -6.05 -24.56
N LEU A 243 10.18 -5.05 -24.27
CA LEU A 243 10.55 -3.64 -24.29
C LEU A 243 11.69 -3.34 -23.31
N GLU A 244 11.62 -3.89 -22.12
CA GLU A 244 12.56 -3.62 -21.04
C GLU A 244 13.78 -4.57 -21.03
N GLY A 245 13.85 -5.53 -21.96
CA GLY A 245 14.94 -6.51 -22.00
C GLY A 245 14.83 -7.59 -20.92
N THR A 246 13.66 -7.70 -20.28
CA THR A 246 13.32 -8.71 -19.26
C THR A 246 12.48 -9.84 -19.90
N GLY A 247 12.10 -10.83 -19.10
CA GLY A 247 11.09 -11.81 -19.51
C GLY A 247 9.67 -11.21 -19.50
N ARG A 248 8.66 -12.05 -19.63
CA ARG A 248 7.26 -11.66 -19.49
C ARG A 248 7.02 -11.07 -18.10
N VAL A 249 6.39 -9.90 -18.04
CA VAL A 249 5.97 -9.29 -16.78
C VAL A 249 4.73 -10.01 -16.29
N VAL A 250 4.89 -10.91 -15.32
CA VAL A 250 3.79 -11.64 -14.68
C VAL A 250 3.23 -10.85 -13.51
N LEU A 251 4.12 -10.29 -12.67
CA LEU A 251 3.81 -9.48 -11.52
C LEU A 251 4.27 -8.03 -11.78
N PRO A 252 3.40 -7.03 -11.68
CA PRO A 252 3.78 -5.64 -11.85
C PRO A 252 4.62 -5.14 -10.67
N GLU A 253 5.47 -4.16 -10.92
CA GLU A 253 6.16 -3.43 -9.87
C GLU A 253 5.24 -2.33 -9.31
N PRO A 254 4.81 -2.40 -8.04
CA PRO A 254 3.95 -1.39 -7.47
C PRO A 254 4.68 -0.07 -7.20
N GLN A 255 3.91 1.01 -7.16
CA GLN A 255 4.39 2.33 -6.76
C GLN A 255 3.70 2.77 -5.47
N ALA A 256 4.47 3.39 -4.59
CA ALA A 256 3.94 4.02 -3.40
C ALA A 256 3.18 5.30 -3.77
N LEU A 257 1.91 5.39 -3.38
CA LEU A 257 1.18 6.65 -3.36
C LEU A 257 1.35 7.27 -1.97
N LEU A 258 2.20 8.29 -1.88
CA LEU A 258 2.40 8.98 -0.62
C LEU A 258 1.13 9.71 -0.22
N THR A 259 0.51 9.26 0.85
CA THR A 259 -0.61 9.96 1.46
C THR A 259 -0.09 11.19 2.19
N LYS A 260 -0.73 12.34 2.00
CA LYS A 260 -0.54 13.50 2.89
C LYS A 260 -1.20 13.15 4.23
N ALA A 261 -0.56 12.27 4.99
CA ALA A 261 -1.04 11.97 6.33
C ALA A 261 -0.90 13.24 7.17
N SER A 262 -2.00 13.94 7.39
CA SER A 262 -2.05 14.91 8.47
C SER A 262 -1.78 14.12 9.76
N LYS A 263 -0.67 14.43 10.42
CA LYS A 263 -0.35 13.83 11.72
C LYS A 263 -1.36 14.34 12.73
N MET A 264 -2.43 13.57 12.93
CA MET A 264 -3.42 13.92 13.95
C MET A 264 -2.79 13.87 15.33
N PRO A 265 -2.78 14.95 16.11
CA PRO A 265 -2.28 14.93 17.48
C PRO A 265 -3.21 14.12 18.36
N GLY A 266 -2.65 13.41 19.32
CA GLY A 266 -3.39 12.80 20.41
C GLY A 266 -3.74 13.80 21.52
N LEU A 267 -4.48 13.33 22.51
CA LEU A 267 -4.92 14.16 23.65
C LEU A 267 -3.75 14.75 24.46
N ASP A 268 -2.57 14.15 24.35
CA ASP A 268 -1.31 14.57 24.99
C ASP A 268 -0.41 15.43 24.10
N GLY A 269 -0.87 15.74 22.88
CA GLY A 269 -0.11 16.49 21.90
C GLY A 269 0.91 15.66 21.09
N GLN A 270 1.09 14.37 21.43
CA GLN A 270 1.89 13.45 20.63
C GLN A 270 1.07 12.88 19.47
N LYS A 271 1.67 12.04 18.63
CA LYS A 271 0.93 11.32 17.56
C LYS A 271 -0.19 10.50 18.20
N MET A 272 -1.44 10.66 17.70
CA MET A 272 -2.58 9.88 18.14
C MET A 272 -2.34 8.38 17.95
N SER A 273 -2.41 7.61 19.02
CA SER A 273 -2.16 6.17 19.03
C SER A 273 -2.91 5.47 20.17
N LYS A 274 -3.46 4.29 19.87
CA LYS A 274 -4.10 3.44 20.89
C LYS A 274 -3.13 3.06 22.01
N SER A 275 -1.87 2.81 21.68
CA SER A 275 -0.84 2.42 22.66
C SER A 275 -0.54 3.51 23.69
N TYR A 276 -0.87 4.77 23.40
CA TYR A 276 -0.67 5.90 24.31
C TYR A 276 -1.97 6.31 25.02
N ASN A 277 -3.07 5.62 24.73
CA ASN A 277 -4.40 5.96 25.28
C ASN A 277 -4.78 7.45 25.09
N ASN A 278 -4.32 8.06 24.00
CA ASN A 278 -4.49 9.47 23.69
C ASN A 278 -5.43 9.71 22.50
N THR A 279 -6.40 8.81 22.28
CA THR A 279 -7.23 8.78 21.07
C THR A 279 -8.62 9.37 21.30
N ILE A 280 -9.16 9.96 20.24
CA ILE A 280 -10.60 10.19 20.06
C ILE A 280 -11.10 9.14 19.07
N ALA A 281 -11.94 8.20 19.52
CA ALA A 281 -12.50 7.17 18.67
C ALA A 281 -13.58 7.74 17.75
N LEU A 282 -13.77 7.13 16.57
CA LEU A 282 -14.80 7.57 15.62
C LEU A 282 -16.22 7.43 16.18
N ARG A 283 -16.40 6.54 17.15
CA ARG A 283 -17.69 6.26 17.79
C ARG A 283 -17.84 6.87 19.18
N ASP A 284 -16.91 7.73 19.59
CA ASP A 284 -17.06 8.44 20.89
C ASP A 284 -18.32 9.31 20.87
N ALA A 285 -19.09 9.27 21.95
CA ALA A 285 -20.24 10.15 22.09
C ALA A 285 -19.78 11.63 22.17
N PRO A 286 -20.60 12.59 21.70
CA PRO A 286 -20.23 14.01 21.72
C PRO A 286 -19.74 14.52 23.07
N ASP A 287 -20.40 14.12 24.16
CA ASP A 287 -20.01 14.51 25.52
C ASP A 287 -18.63 13.97 25.91
N ASP A 288 -18.26 12.77 25.44
CA ASP A 288 -16.95 12.18 25.71
C ASP A 288 -15.86 12.84 24.87
N VAL A 289 -16.16 13.20 23.61
CA VAL A 289 -15.28 14.01 22.77
C VAL A 289 -15.01 15.36 23.44
N GLU A 290 -16.06 16.04 23.93
CA GLU A 290 -15.91 17.32 24.63
C GLU A 290 -15.01 17.19 25.88
N LYS A 291 -15.24 16.17 26.72
CA LYS A 291 -14.41 15.90 27.91
C LYS A 291 -12.94 15.67 27.49
N LYS A 292 -12.70 14.84 26.48
CA LYS A 292 -11.36 14.55 25.97
C LYS A 292 -10.66 15.82 25.46
N LEU A 293 -11.34 16.65 24.67
CA LEU A 293 -10.77 17.90 24.16
C LEU A 293 -10.45 18.89 25.27
N ARG A 294 -11.27 18.98 26.30
CA ARG A 294 -11.03 19.84 27.49
C ARG A 294 -9.78 19.45 28.27
N THR A 295 -9.32 18.20 28.17
CA THR A 295 -8.09 17.73 28.85
C THR A 295 -6.82 17.93 28.02
N MET A 296 -6.93 18.35 26.76
CA MET A 296 -5.77 18.55 25.91
C MET A 296 -4.90 19.70 26.39
N PRO A 297 -3.56 19.53 26.40
CA PRO A 297 -2.64 20.62 26.66
C PRO A 297 -2.77 21.68 25.56
N THR A 298 -2.67 22.93 25.96
CA THR A 298 -2.50 24.07 25.06
C THR A 298 -1.03 24.50 25.07
N ASP A 299 -0.69 25.69 24.57
CA ASP A 299 0.67 26.19 24.62
C ASP A 299 1.19 26.24 26.09
N PRO A 300 2.24 25.48 26.44
CA PRO A 300 2.77 25.45 27.79
C PRO A 300 3.32 26.79 28.27
N ALA A 301 3.69 27.69 27.37
CA ALA A 301 4.18 29.02 27.71
C ALA A 301 3.06 29.96 28.16
N ARG A 302 1.78 29.62 27.85
CA ARG A 302 0.61 30.39 28.26
C ARG A 302 0.15 30.01 29.65
N VAL A 303 0.76 30.61 30.67
CA VAL A 303 0.44 30.37 32.09
C VAL A 303 -0.78 31.16 32.52
N ARG A 304 -0.94 32.40 32.05
CA ARG A 304 -2.06 33.29 32.39
C ARG A 304 -2.96 33.47 31.17
N ARG A 305 -4.24 33.73 31.40
CA ARG A 305 -5.24 33.97 30.34
C ARG A 305 -4.87 35.15 29.43
N THR A 306 -4.11 36.10 29.97
CA THR A 306 -3.63 37.30 29.25
C THR A 306 -2.35 37.06 28.45
N ASP A 307 -1.66 35.94 28.66
CA ASP A 307 -0.43 35.63 27.96
C ASP A 307 -0.72 35.30 26.49
N PRO A 308 0.10 35.78 25.53
CA PRO A 308 -0.07 35.43 24.14
C PRO A 308 0.17 33.93 23.96
N GLY A 309 -0.69 33.26 23.20
CA GLY A 309 -0.51 31.86 22.82
C GLY A 309 0.29 31.73 21.52
N ASP A 310 1.10 30.71 21.41
CA ASP A 310 1.81 30.32 20.18
C ASP A 310 1.09 29.13 19.54
N PRO A 311 0.39 29.33 18.39
CA PRO A 311 -0.31 28.26 17.70
C PRO A 311 0.59 27.06 17.35
N ALA A 312 1.85 27.30 16.99
CA ALA A 312 2.80 26.26 16.63
C ALA A 312 3.12 25.29 17.79
N LYS A 313 2.90 25.72 19.04
CA LYS A 313 3.10 24.93 20.27
C LYS A 313 1.81 24.39 20.86
N CYS A 314 0.67 24.64 20.22
CA CYS A 314 -0.65 24.31 20.74
C CYS A 314 -1.20 23.06 20.02
N PRO A 315 -1.27 21.87 20.66
CA PRO A 315 -1.85 20.67 20.04
C PRO A 315 -3.30 20.87 19.60
N VAL A 316 -4.09 21.67 20.32
CA VAL A 316 -5.48 22.00 19.94
C VAL A 316 -5.51 22.77 18.62
N TRP A 317 -4.53 23.64 18.36
CA TRP A 317 -4.45 24.36 17.09
C TRP A 317 -4.26 23.41 15.90
N GLN A 318 -3.48 22.34 16.07
CA GLN A 318 -3.27 21.33 15.03
C GLN A 318 -4.59 20.63 14.64
N PHE A 319 -5.57 20.52 15.54
CA PHE A 319 -6.93 20.06 15.16
C PHE A 319 -7.60 21.06 14.21
N HIS A 320 -7.49 22.37 14.49
CA HIS A 320 -8.07 23.39 13.61
C HIS A 320 -7.41 23.48 12.24
N GLU A 321 -6.16 23.03 12.10
CA GLU A 321 -5.49 22.96 10.79
C GLU A 321 -5.99 21.79 9.94
N VAL A 322 -6.57 20.78 10.56
CA VAL A 322 -7.08 19.57 9.90
C VAL A 322 -8.56 19.71 9.55
N TYR A 323 -9.35 20.44 10.37
CA TYR A 323 -10.77 20.72 10.21
C TYR A 323 -11.05 22.12 9.68
#